data_239b50f6c97f6d5c6089eadd226b3bd2
#
_entry.id   239b50f6c97f6d5c6089eadd226b3bd2
#
_cell.length_a   1.000
_cell.length_b   1.000
_cell.length_c   1.000
_cell.angle_alpha   90.00
_cell.angle_beta   90.00
_cell.angle_gamma   90.00
#
_symmetry.space_group_name_H-M   'P 1'
#
loop_
_entity.id
_entity.type
_entity.pdbx_description
1 polymer ?
#
loop_
_entity_poly.entity_id
_entity_poly.type
_entity_poly.pdbx_seq_one_letter_code
_entity_poly.pdbx_strand_id
1 'polypeptide(L)'
;VLRSGEIGEIYNIGAGNEVTIVDLTHRLLELTGRDESFIRPVEDRLGHDRRYSVNIDKVSSLGWSLSRTFDDSLASTVEWYRDNRAWWEPLKRKAGL
;
A
#
# COMPACT_ATOMS: atom_id res chain seq x y z
N VAL A 1 1.67 15.40 13.01
CA VAL A 1 2.92 15.23 13.76
C VAL A 1 3.73 16.54 13.75
N LEU A 2 4.08 17.08 12.58
CA LEU A 2 4.97 18.27 12.46
C LEU A 2 4.51 19.50 13.29
N ARG A 3 3.20 19.74 13.40
CA ARG A 3 2.63 20.91 14.12
C ARG A 3 2.25 20.62 15.58
N SER A 4 1.91 19.38 15.90
CA SER A 4 1.26 19.00 17.15
C SER A 4 1.90 17.80 17.85
N GLY A 5 2.92 17.19 17.24
CA GLY A 5 3.65 16.08 17.85
C GLY A 5 4.63 16.55 18.92
N GLU A 6 4.86 15.74 19.92
CA GLU A 6 5.86 15.97 20.96
C GLU A 6 7.26 15.63 20.45
N ILE A 7 8.24 16.44 20.81
CA ILE A 7 9.64 16.24 20.38
C ILE A 7 10.20 14.97 21.05
N GLY A 8 10.83 14.12 20.25
CA GLY A 8 11.40 12.85 20.72
C GLY A 8 10.44 11.67 20.72
N GLU A 9 9.15 11.89 20.45
CA GLU A 9 8.14 10.85 20.42
C GLU A 9 8.03 10.17 19.03
N ILE A 10 7.68 8.88 19.03
CA ILE A 10 7.46 8.08 17.83
C ILE A 10 5.95 7.98 17.54
N TYR A 11 5.57 8.20 16.31
CA TYR A 11 4.19 8.09 15.81
C TYR A 11 4.11 7.11 14.65
N ASN A 12 3.40 6.02 14.84
CA ASN A 12 3.06 5.12 13.75
C ASN A 12 1.93 5.72 12.92
N ILE A 13 2.04 5.58 11.60
CA ILE A 13 1.02 6.00 10.65
C ILE A 13 0.64 4.78 9.80
N GLY A 14 -0.62 4.46 9.78
CA GLY A 14 -1.18 3.35 9.02
C GLY A 14 -2.66 3.58 8.74
N ALA A 15 -3.22 2.80 7.84
CA ALA A 15 -4.62 2.94 7.46
C ALA A 15 -5.60 2.11 8.33
N GLY A 16 -5.08 1.26 9.23
CA GLY A 16 -5.90 0.32 9.99
C GLY A 16 -6.59 -0.75 9.12
N ASN A 17 -6.28 -0.80 7.84
CA ASN A 17 -6.83 -1.79 6.90
C ASN A 17 -5.94 -3.03 6.89
N GLU A 18 -6.45 -4.13 7.37
CA GLU A 18 -5.81 -5.44 7.23
C GLU A 18 -6.42 -6.14 6.02
N VAL A 19 -5.66 -6.22 4.94
CA VAL A 19 -6.06 -6.86 3.68
C VAL A 19 -5.07 -7.98 3.38
N THR A 20 -5.55 -9.15 3.03
CA THR A 20 -4.66 -10.24 2.61
C THR A 20 -4.00 -9.93 1.27
N ILE A 21 -2.82 -10.49 1.01
CA ILE A 21 -2.15 -10.33 -0.29
C ILE A 21 -3.03 -10.89 -1.41
N VAL A 22 -3.76 -11.97 -1.16
CA VAL A 22 -4.68 -12.57 -2.14
C VAL A 22 -5.83 -11.60 -2.47
N ASP A 23 -6.50 -11.03 -1.46
CA ASP A 23 -7.58 -10.06 -1.68
C ASP A 23 -7.08 -8.81 -2.41
N LEU A 24 -5.91 -8.29 -2.02
CA LEU A 24 -5.28 -7.17 -2.72
C LEU A 24 -5.00 -7.52 -4.19
N THR A 25 -4.51 -8.73 -4.46
CA THR A 25 -4.22 -9.20 -5.82
C THR A 25 -5.48 -9.25 -6.67
N HIS A 26 -6.58 -9.83 -6.15
CA HIS A 26 -7.86 -9.87 -6.85
C HIS A 26 -8.38 -8.45 -7.17
N ARG A 27 -8.32 -7.52 -6.23
CA ARG A 27 -8.70 -6.11 -6.47
C ARG A 27 -7.85 -5.45 -7.56
N LEU A 28 -6.54 -5.75 -7.59
CA LEU A 28 -5.65 -5.25 -8.65
C LEU A 28 -6.01 -5.84 -10.03
N LEU A 29 -6.36 -7.12 -10.10
CA LEU A 29 -6.83 -7.74 -11.35
C LEU A 29 -8.10 -7.05 -11.86
N GLU A 30 -9.08 -6.83 -11.01
CA GLU A 30 -10.32 -6.11 -11.35
C GLU A 30 -10.01 -4.70 -11.89
N LEU A 31 -9.22 -3.91 -11.17
CA LEU A 31 -8.86 -2.54 -11.56
C LEU A 31 -8.04 -2.45 -12.85
N THR A 32 -7.32 -3.51 -13.18
CA THR A 32 -6.49 -3.58 -14.39
C THR A 32 -7.15 -4.34 -15.55
N GLY A 33 -8.36 -4.90 -15.35
CA GLY A 33 -9.08 -5.71 -16.34
C GLY A 33 -8.34 -7.01 -16.67
N ARG A 34 -7.71 -7.62 -15.69
CA ARG A 34 -6.99 -8.89 -15.81
C ARG A 34 -7.73 -9.99 -15.07
N ASP A 35 -7.46 -11.23 -15.45
CA ASP A 35 -8.02 -12.44 -14.84
C ASP A 35 -6.98 -13.19 -13.98
N GLU A 36 -7.42 -14.27 -13.34
CA GLU A 36 -6.58 -15.08 -12.44
C GLU A 36 -5.36 -15.73 -13.10
N SER A 37 -5.31 -15.83 -14.43
CA SER A 37 -4.14 -16.37 -15.14
C SER A 37 -2.88 -15.53 -14.94
N PHE A 38 -3.04 -14.30 -14.47
CA PHE A 38 -1.95 -13.40 -14.09
C PHE A 38 -1.40 -13.66 -12.66
N ILE A 39 -2.07 -14.53 -11.88
CA ILE A 39 -1.59 -14.92 -10.55
C ILE A 39 -0.64 -16.10 -10.68
N ARG A 40 0.57 -15.96 -10.18
CA ARG A 40 1.53 -17.03 -10.09
C ARG A 40 1.95 -17.24 -8.64
N PRO A 41 1.53 -18.32 -7.99
CA PRO A 41 2.04 -18.68 -6.67
C PRO A 41 3.56 -18.91 -6.73
N VAL A 42 4.25 -18.40 -5.74
CA VAL A 42 5.68 -18.59 -5.57
C VAL A 42 5.97 -19.08 -4.16
N GLU A 43 7.13 -19.71 -3.96
CA GLU A 43 7.57 -20.10 -2.63
C GLU A 43 7.79 -18.86 -1.77
N ASP A 44 7.36 -18.95 -0.51
CA ASP A 44 7.53 -17.85 0.43
C ASP A 44 8.99 -17.69 0.84
N ARG A 45 9.43 -16.46 1.04
CA ARG A 45 10.79 -16.19 1.49
C ARG A 45 10.94 -16.48 2.99
N LEU A 46 12.10 -16.99 3.38
CA LEU A 46 12.42 -17.23 4.78
C LEU A 46 12.37 -15.92 5.59
N GLY A 47 11.72 -15.96 6.76
CA GLY A 47 11.60 -14.81 7.65
C GLY A 47 10.62 -13.73 7.17
N HIS A 48 9.71 -14.09 6.25
CA HIS A 48 8.69 -13.16 5.80
C HIS A 48 7.70 -12.83 6.93
N ASP A 49 7.40 -11.55 7.11
CA ASP A 49 6.41 -11.10 8.09
C ASP A 49 5.02 -11.58 7.69
N ARG A 50 4.36 -12.25 8.63
CA ARG A 50 3.00 -12.76 8.40
C ARG A 50 1.96 -11.65 8.27
N ARG A 51 2.18 -10.50 8.94
CA ARG A 51 1.23 -9.41 9.01
C ARG A 51 1.92 -8.08 9.29
N TYR A 52 1.50 -7.04 8.60
CA TYR A 52 1.84 -5.66 8.90
C TYR A 52 0.61 -4.98 9.51
N SER A 53 0.69 -4.63 10.78
CA SER A 53 -0.37 -3.93 11.49
C SER A 53 0.25 -3.04 12.56
N VAL A 54 -0.15 -1.78 12.58
CA VAL A 54 0.34 -0.79 13.54
C VAL A 54 -0.82 -0.12 14.25
N ASN A 55 -0.67 0.15 15.54
CA ASN A 55 -1.61 0.98 16.29
C ASN A 55 -1.41 2.46 15.91
N ILE A 56 -2.49 3.12 15.56
CA ILE A 56 -2.51 4.52 15.11
C ILE A 56 -3.18 5.47 16.12
N ASP A 57 -3.56 5.01 17.30
CA ASP A 57 -4.28 5.81 18.30
C ASP A 57 -3.52 7.08 18.66
N LYS A 58 -2.20 6.98 18.80
CA LYS A 58 -1.33 8.10 19.16
C LYS A 58 -1.32 9.19 18.09
N VAL A 59 -1.24 8.87 16.81
CA VAL A 59 -1.32 9.88 15.75
C VAL A 59 -2.74 10.41 15.60
N SER A 60 -3.76 9.57 15.81
CA SER A 60 -5.17 9.97 15.77
C SER A 60 -5.52 10.95 16.89
N SER A 61 -4.92 10.83 18.08
CA SER A 61 -5.11 11.78 19.19
C SER A 61 -4.61 13.21 18.86
N LEU A 62 -3.74 13.35 17.84
CA LEU A 62 -3.32 14.65 17.31
C LEU A 62 -4.31 15.26 16.30
N GLY A 63 -5.48 14.64 16.12
CA GLY A 63 -6.49 15.06 15.14
C GLY A 63 -6.25 14.53 13.72
N TRP A 64 -5.32 13.58 13.54
CA TRP A 64 -5.13 12.94 12.25
C TRP A 64 -6.19 11.85 12.01
N SER A 65 -6.72 11.81 10.79
CA SER A 65 -7.62 10.76 10.33
C SER A 65 -7.37 10.46 8.85
N LEU A 66 -7.79 9.27 8.41
CA LEU A 66 -7.78 8.93 7.00
C LEU A 66 -8.79 9.78 6.23
N SER A 67 -8.36 10.32 5.11
CA SER A 67 -9.21 11.13 4.21
C SER A 67 -9.83 10.32 3.08
N ARG A 68 -9.40 9.08 2.87
CA ARG A 68 -9.84 8.21 1.77
C ARG A 68 -10.00 6.77 2.25
N THR A 69 -10.89 6.04 1.59
CA THR A 69 -10.99 4.59 1.77
C THR A 69 -9.79 3.86 1.16
N PHE A 70 -9.61 2.60 1.52
CA PHE A 70 -8.58 1.75 0.91
C PHE A 70 -8.83 1.58 -0.59
N ASP A 71 -10.08 1.31 -0.98
CA ASP A 71 -10.44 1.05 -2.38
C ASP A 71 -10.24 2.29 -3.26
N ASP A 72 -10.64 3.48 -2.80
CA ASP A 72 -10.39 4.74 -3.52
C ASP A 72 -8.89 5.02 -3.68
N SER A 73 -8.11 4.72 -2.65
CA SER A 73 -6.66 4.92 -2.67
C SER A 73 -5.97 3.93 -3.62
N LEU A 74 -6.41 2.68 -3.62
CA LEU A 74 -5.89 1.65 -4.53
C LEU A 74 -6.22 1.98 -5.98
N ALA A 75 -7.46 2.36 -6.28
CA ALA A 75 -7.88 2.77 -7.62
C ALA A 75 -7.05 3.96 -8.12
N SER A 76 -6.92 5.01 -7.30
CA SER A 76 -6.08 6.18 -7.64
C SER A 76 -4.61 5.81 -7.87
N THR A 77 -4.10 4.84 -7.12
CA THR A 77 -2.72 4.35 -7.29
C THR A 77 -2.56 3.64 -8.64
N VAL A 78 -3.50 2.77 -9.00
CA VAL A 78 -3.49 2.06 -10.30
C VAL A 78 -3.56 3.06 -11.46
N GLU A 79 -4.45 4.06 -11.37
CA GLU A 79 -4.56 5.14 -12.36
C GLU A 79 -3.24 5.90 -12.49
N TRP A 80 -2.66 6.28 -11.36
CA TRP A 80 -1.38 6.98 -11.38
C TRP A 80 -0.28 6.17 -12.10
N TYR A 81 -0.14 4.88 -11.81
CA TYR A 81 0.81 4.03 -12.51
C TYR A 81 0.52 3.90 -14.01
N ARG A 82 -0.75 3.86 -14.39
CA ARG A 82 -1.17 3.84 -15.81
C ARG A 82 -0.75 5.12 -16.54
N ASP A 83 -0.96 6.26 -15.91
CA ASP A 83 -0.75 7.58 -16.53
C ASP A 83 0.72 8.03 -16.49
N ASN A 84 1.52 7.51 -15.56
CA ASN A 84 2.90 7.94 -15.34
C ASN A 84 3.95 6.90 -15.78
N ARG A 85 3.68 6.15 -16.83
CA ARG A 85 4.59 5.12 -17.37
C ARG A 85 5.98 5.66 -17.68
N ALA A 86 6.07 6.84 -18.25
CA ALA A 86 7.34 7.50 -18.58
C ALA A 86 8.22 7.72 -17.34
N TRP A 87 7.63 7.83 -16.15
CA TRP A 87 8.37 8.00 -14.90
C TRP A 87 8.91 6.67 -14.36
N TRP A 88 8.09 5.62 -14.28
CA TRP A 88 8.49 4.38 -13.59
C TRP A 88 9.11 3.32 -14.51
N GLU A 89 8.76 3.25 -15.81
CA GLU A 89 9.32 2.24 -16.73
C GLU A 89 10.84 2.30 -16.87
N PRO A 90 11.48 3.49 -16.94
CA PRO A 90 12.95 3.58 -16.93
C PRO A 90 13.57 3.05 -15.63
N LEU A 91 12.91 3.30 -14.49
CA LEU A 91 13.38 2.82 -13.18
C LEU A 91 13.28 1.30 -13.09
N LYS A 92 12.18 0.71 -13.56
CA LYS A 92 11.99 -0.74 -13.62
C LYS A 92 13.07 -1.41 -14.46
N ARG A 93 13.33 -0.90 -15.67
CA ARG A 93 14.41 -1.41 -16.54
C ARG A 93 15.78 -1.33 -15.90
N LYS A 94 16.07 -0.22 -15.20
CA LYS A 94 17.34 -0.07 -14.47
C LYS A 94 17.48 -1.06 -13.32
N ALA A 95 16.38 -1.47 -12.69
CA ALA A 95 16.35 -2.48 -11.63
C ALA A 95 16.39 -3.93 -12.14
N GLY A 96 16.38 -4.16 -13.46
CA GLY A 96 16.41 -5.48 -14.07
C GLY A 96 15.08 -6.24 -13.95
N LEU A 97 13.96 -5.53 -13.84
CA LEU A 97 12.60 -6.07 -13.69
C LEU A 97 11.78 -5.90 -14.98
#